data_8e94316b8c4b3bff219f0a5916f5be66
#
_entry.id   8e94316b8c4b3bff219f0a5916f5be66
#
_cell.length_a   1.000
_cell.length_b   1.000
_cell.length_c   1.000
_cell.angle_alpha   90.00
_cell.angle_beta   90.00
_cell.angle_gamma   90.00
#
_symmetry.space_group_name_H-M   'P 1'
#
loop_
_entity.id
_entity.type
_entity.pdbx_description
1 polymer ?
#
loop_
_entity_poly.entity_id
_entity_poly.type
_entity_poly.pdbx_seq_one_letter_code
_entity_poly.pdbx_strand_id
1 'polypeptide(L)'
;MKRYSVGCAALAVLLMGVTGSAQNKARAENVPEIPFESVANFFKMPPDVYFGESMGVARNSKGNIFVYHRRDDTRLFEFDPNGTFVREWLPNSYGHEFAHKVRVDREDNVWVVDEGTNMIIKMSPEGRVLMVLGRRPEAVEGAVETPQGDPPPDERYLFGRPTDVGWDPQGNIFISDGYINHRVVKFDRNGRFIRKVGSNLRGSEPYQFNTPHSLAVDAQGNVYVADRGNQRIQVFDNNLVLRAIYDNVGNPWEVCISPGPHQYLFSSNSNPDSNTPAASWDVTGEIYKMELDGRIVGKFGRAGKQLGQFQTVHGIDCRNPDELIVSEISAWRVQKIRLRPTTTTSSR
;
A
#
# COMPACT_ATOMS: atom_id res chain seq x y z
N MET A 1 -6.84 74.41 38.64
CA MET A 1 -7.13 73.56 37.46
C MET A 1 -5.94 72.71 37.22
N LYS A 2 -5.95 71.41 37.57
CA LYS A 2 -4.91 70.44 37.33
C LYS A 2 -5.27 69.62 36.06
N ARG A 3 -4.42 69.68 35.08
CA ARG A 3 -4.58 68.86 33.84
C ARG A 3 -3.91 67.51 34.07
N TYR A 4 -4.67 66.44 33.92
CA TYR A 4 -4.14 65.08 33.87
C TYR A 4 -3.96 64.69 32.39
N SER A 5 -2.72 64.40 32.00
CA SER A 5 -2.38 63.82 30.72
C SER A 5 -2.45 62.28 30.84
N VAL A 6 -3.33 61.69 30.06
CA VAL A 6 -3.45 60.25 29.95
C VAL A 6 -2.51 59.79 28.83
N GLY A 7 -1.49 59.02 29.18
CA GLY A 7 -0.60 58.42 28.23
C GLY A 7 -1.20 57.09 27.73
N CYS A 8 -1.47 57.02 26.44
CA CYS A 8 -1.81 55.75 25.78
C CYS A 8 -0.52 54.94 25.52
N ALA A 9 -0.38 53.83 26.24
CA ALA A 9 0.65 52.85 25.93
C ALA A 9 0.09 51.93 24.82
N ALA A 10 0.66 52.02 23.62
CA ALA A 10 0.34 51.10 22.53
C ALA A 10 1.10 49.79 22.76
N LEU A 11 0.35 48.72 23.02
CA LEU A 11 0.86 47.35 23.12
C LEU A 11 1.06 46.80 21.70
N ALA A 12 2.27 46.75 21.18
CA ALA A 12 2.60 46.11 19.93
C ALA A 12 2.65 44.59 20.17
N VAL A 13 1.60 43.88 19.74
CA VAL A 13 1.61 42.43 19.68
C VAL A 13 2.40 41.99 18.44
N LEU A 14 3.65 41.53 18.67
CA LEU A 14 4.39 40.83 17.64
C LEU A 14 3.72 39.48 17.38
N LEU A 15 2.94 39.39 16.31
CA LEU A 15 2.57 38.13 15.69
C LEU A 15 3.81 37.54 15.03
N MET A 16 4.55 36.67 15.75
CA MET A 16 5.48 35.76 15.11
C MET A 16 4.68 34.76 14.29
N GLY A 17 4.53 35.06 13.01
CA GLY A 17 4.05 34.09 12.03
C GLY A 17 5.02 32.94 11.99
N VAL A 18 4.64 31.80 12.54
CA VAL A 18 5.29 30.53 12.26
C VAL A 18 4.99 30.23 10.79
N THR A 19 5.87 30.66 9.89
CA THR A 19 5.90 30.16 8.52
C THR A 19 6.39 28.73 8.59
N GLY A 20 5.47 27.80 8.88
CA GLY A 20 5.69 26.41 8.60
C GLY A 20 5.92 26.31 7.10
N SER A 21 7.17 26.12 6.67
CA SER A 21 7.45 25.71 5.30
C SER A 21 6.68 24.44 5.07
N ALA A 22 5.65 24.50 4.22
CA ALA A 22 5.01 23.31 3.71
C ALA A 22 6.10 22.52 2.99
N GLN A 23 6.65 21.50 3.66
CA GLN A 23 7.56 20.56 3.02
C GLN A 23 6.81 19.99 1.83
N ASN A 24 7.45 20.04 0.68
CA ASN A 24 6.89 19.48 -0.55
C ASN A 24 6.80 17.97 -0.36
N LYS A 25 5.62 17.49 0.06
CA LYS A 25 5.34 16.09 0.45
C LYS A 25 5.63 15.06 -0.66
N ALA A 26 5.82 15.52 -1.89
CA ALA A 26 6.05 14.67 -3.04
C ALA A 26 7.54 14.39 -3.33
N ARG A 27 8.47 14.97 -2.59
CA ARG A 27 9.90 14.87 -2.88
C ARG A 27 10.68 14.39 -1.67
N ALA A 28 11.30 13.21 -1.79
CA ALA A 28 12.39 12.81 -0.94
C ALA A 28 13.66 13.54 -1.44
N GLU A 29 13.79 14.82 -1.14
CA GLU A 29 14.96 15.63 -1.50
C GLU A 29 16.17 15.23 -0.66
N ASN A 30 17.34 15.24 -1.28
CA ASN A 30 18.63 14.96 -0.63
C ASN A 30 18.78 13.53 -0.05
N VAL A 31 18.05 12.57 -0.56
CA VAL A 31 18.25 11.16 -0.22
C VAL A 31 19.07 10.47 -1.31
N PRO A 32 19.94 9.50 -0.96
CA PRO A 32 20.76 8.80 -1.92
C PRO A 32 19.93 8.05 -2.96
N GLU A 33 20.37 8.08 -4.21
CA GLU A 33 19.88 7.14 -5.22
C GLU A 33 20.48 5.76 -4.95
N ILE A 34 19.62 4.74 -4.89
CA ILE A 34 20.04 3.35 -4.76
C ILE A 34 20.27 2.79 -6.17
N PRO A 35 21.50 2.38 -6.52
CA PRO A 35 21.75 1.73 -7.80
C PRO A 35 20.94 0.43 -7.91
N PHE A 36 20.32 0.20 -9.05
CA PHE A 36 19.50 -0.98 -9.28
C PHE A 36 19.50 -1.41 -10.74
N GLU A 37 19.01 -2.61 -11.00
CA GLU A 37 18.70 -3.08 -12.33
C GLU A 37 17.30 -3.70 -12.37
N SER A 38 16.60 -3.53 -13.47
CA SER A 38 15.38 -4.29 -13.79
C SER A 38 15.77 -5.47 -14.69
N VAL A 39 15.46 -6.69 -14.26
CA VAL A 39 15.80 -7.92 -14.98
C VAL A 39 14.91 -8.05 -16.21
N ALA A 40 15.49 -7.91 -17.40
CA ALA A 40 14.75 -7.99 -18.66
C ALA A 40 14.17 -9.40 -18.87
N ASN A 41 12.97 -9.47 -19.42
CA ASN A 41 12.30 -10.73 -19.80
C ASN A 41 12.25 -11.79 -18.69
N PHE A 42 12.11 -11.32 -17.44
CA PHE A 42 12.09 -12.24 -16.30
C PHE A 42 10.87 -13.16 -16.34
N PHE A 43 9.67 -12.59 -16.54
CA PHE A 43 8.44 -13.37 -16.60
C PHE A 43 8.26 -14.00 -18.00
N LYS A 44 8.10 -15.33 -18.01
CA LYS A 44 7.92 -16.15 -19.22
C LYS A 44 6.49 -16.64 -19.26
N MET A 45 5.69 -15.97 -20.11
CA MET A 45 4.27 -16.27 -20.28
C MET A 45 4.05 -17.33 -21.34
N PRO A 46 3.00 -18.17 -21.22
CA PRO A 46 2.52 -18.98 -22.32
C PRO A 46 2.09 -18.12 -23.53
N PRO A 47 2.03 -18.67 -24.74
CA PRO A 47 1.44 -17.98 -25.87
C PRO A 47 0.02 -17.49 -25.52
N ASP A 48 -0.34 -16.31 -26.01
CA ASP A 48 -1.66 -15.68 -25.85
C ASP A 48 -2.08 -15.35 -24.40
N VAL A 49 -1.14 -15.49 -23.44
CA VAL A 49 -1.34 -15.06 -22.05
C VAL A 49 -0.46 -13.85 -21.77
N TYR A 50 -1.04 -12.82 -21.19
CA TYR A 50 -0.33 -11.58 -20.86
C TYR A 50 -0.90 -10.94 -19.58
N PHE A 51 -0.14 -10.05 -18.96
CA PHE A 51 -0.62 -9.27 -17.85
C PHE A 51 -1.61 -8.19 -18.30
N GLY A 52 -2.63 -7.94 -17.49
CA GLY A 52 -3.40 -6.71 -17.49
C GLY A 52 -2.87 -5.74 -16.44
N GLU A 53 -3.76 -4.92 -15.87
CA GLU A 53 -3.47 -4.10 -14.70
C GLU A 53 -2.97 -5.01 -13.57
N SER A 54 -1.66 -4.97 -13.31
CA SER A 54 -1.06 -5.86 -12.31
C SER A 54 -1.18 -5.22 -10.93
N MET A 55 -2.17 -5.71 -10.18
CA MET A 55 -2.63 -5.07 -8.94
C MET A 55 -1.81 -5.51 -7.73
N GLY A 56 -1.46 -6.76 -7.64
CA GLY A 56 -0.71 -7.29 -6.50
C GLY A 56 0.33 -8.32 -6.91
N VAL A 57 1.38 -8.42 -6.11
CA VAL A 57 2.44 -9.41 -6.25
C VAL A 57 2.91 -9.86 -4.87
N ALA A 58 3.15 -11.15 -4.72
CA ALA A 58 3.69 -11.74 -3.49
C ALA A 58 4.49 -13.00 -3.80
N ARG A 59 5.46 -13.34 -2.95
CA ARG A 59 6.22 -14.61 -3.01
C ARG A 59 5.85 -15.52 -1.84
N ASN A 60 5.90 -16.83 -2.05
CA ASN A 60 5.84 -17.80 -0.97
C ASN A 60 7.27 -18.15 -0.45
N SER A 61 7.35 -19.05 0.54
CA SER A 61 8.62 -19.49 1.12
C SER A 61 9.53 -20.22 0.14
N LYS A 62 8.97 -20.82 -0.92
CA LYS A 62 9.69 -21.51 -2.00
C LYS A 62 10.19 -20.56 -3.09
N GLY A 63 9.83 -19.28 -3.02
CA GLY A 63 10.15 -18.25 -4.00
C GLY A 63 9.19 -18.19 -5.20
N ASN A 64 8.13 -19.00 -5.23
CA ASN A 64 7.10 -18.87 -6.26
C ASN A 64 6.42 -17.52 -6.15
N ILE A 65 6.13 -16.91 -7.29
CA ILE A 65 5.62 -15.55 -7.40
C ILE A 65 4.15 -15.61 -7.81
N PHE A 66 3.30 -14.95 -7.06
CA PHE A 66 1.88 -14.79 -7.35
C PHE A 66 1.64 -13.40 -7.90
N VAL A 67 0.88 -13.29 -8.98
CA VAL A 67 0.48 -12.02 -9.60
C VAL A 67 -1.03 -12.00 -9.74
N TYR A 68 -1.68 -11.08 -9.05
CA TYR A 68 -3.11 -10.85 -9.14
C TYR A 68 -3.35 -9.63 -10.02
N HIS A 69 -4.05 -9.83 -11.13
CA HIS A 69 -4.22 -8.81 -12.15
C HIS A 69 -5.63 -8.85 -12.74
N ARG A 70 -5.99 -7.77 -13.42
CA ARG A 70 -7.28 -7.61 -14.07
C ARG A 70 -7.11 -6.99 -15.44
N ARG A 71 -8.02 -7.32 -16.35
CA ARG A 71 -8.19 -6.71 -17.68
C ARG A 71 -9.67 -6.82 -18.09
N ASP A 72 -10.04 -7.78 -18.94
CA ASP A 72 -11.40 -8.24 -19.26
C ASP A 72 -11.95 -9.21 -18.21
N ASP A 73 -11.06 -9.89 -17.48
CA ASP A 73 -11.32 -10.76 -16.35
C ASP A 73 -10.29 -10.55 -15.23
N THR A 74 -10.57 -11.08 -14.06
CA THR A 74 -9.66 -11.05 -12.91
C THR A 74 -9.01 -12.41 -12.75
N ARG A 75 -7.66 -12.44 -12.73
CA ARG A 75 -6.87 -13.67 -12.75
C ARG A 75 -5.74 -13.64 -11.73
N LEU A 76 -5.45 -14.80 -11.15
CA LEU A 76 -4.33 -15.02 -10.25
C LEU A 76 -3.36 -16.03 -10.87
N PHE A 77 -2.17 -15.55 -11.22
CA PHE A 77 -1.10 -16.38 -11.81
C PHE A 77 -0.05 -16.76 -10.79
N GLU A 78 0.48 -17.96 -10.93
CA GLU A 78 1.66 -18.46 -10.21
C GLU A 78 2.82 -18.68 -11.17
N PHE A 79 3.98 -18.16 -10.79
CA PHE A 79 5.27 -18.38 -11.50
C PHE A 79 6.25 -19.05 -10.56
N ASP A 80 7.18 -19.82 -11.12
CA ASP A 80 8.31 -20.36 -10.39
C ASP A 80 9.32 -19.25 -9.99
N PRO A 81 10.35 -19.53 -9.17
CA PRO A 81 11.36 -18.54 -8.79
C PRO A 81 12.16 -17.95 -9.95
N ASN A 82 12.15 -18.61 -11.13
CA ASN A 82 12.83 -18.17 -12.36
C ASN A 82 11.90 -17.39 -13.30
N GLY A 83 10.65 -17.10 -12.85
CA GLY A 83 9.67 -16.37 -13.62
C GLY A 83 8.94 -17.17 -14.69
N THR A 84 9.03 -18.50 -14.68
CA THR A 84 8.31 -19.36 -15.61
C THR A 84 6.87 -19.56 -15.09
N PHE A 85 5.89 -19.38 -15.95
CA PHE A 85 4.48 -19.60 -15.62
C PHE A 85 4.23 -21.04 -15.17
N VAL A 86 3.57 -21.22 -14.04
CA VAL A 86 3.23 -22.53 -13.47
C VAL A 86 1.76 -22.84 -13.71
N ARG A 87 0.87 -21.97 -13.29
CA ARG A 87 -0.58 -22.17 -13.41
C ARG A 87 -1.36 -20.89 -13.15
N GLU A 88 -2.63 -20.94 -13.49
CA GLU A 88 -3.65 -20.02 -13.01
C GLU A 88 -4.38 -20.64 -11.82
N TRP A 89 -4.65 -19.81 -10.81
CA TRP A 89 -5.36 -20.20 -9.60
C TRP A 89 -6.86 -19.89 -9.74
N LEU A 90 -7.70 -20.88 -9.42
CA LEU A 90 -9.16 -20.75 -9.36
C LEU A 90 -9.73 -19.98 -10.58
N PRO A 91 -9.48 -20.42 -11.81
CA PRO A 91 -9.99 -19.75 -12.99
C PRO A 91 -11.54 -19.69 -12.91
N ASN A 92 -12.10 -18.55 -13.31
CA ASN A 92 -13.54 -18.27 -13.26
C ASN A 92 -14.15 -18.35 -11.84
N SER A 93 -13.33 -18.06 -10.80
CA SER A 93 -13.83 -18.04 -9.42
C SER A 93 -14.85 -16.92 -9.22
N TYR A 94 -15.95 -17.22 -8.56
CA TYR A 94 -16.96 -16.25 -8.12
C TYR A 94 -16.38 -15.15 -7.21
N GLY A 95 -15.25 -15.40 -6.54
CA GLY A 95 -14.55 -14.46 -5.68
C GLY A 95 -13.53 -13.59 -6.40
N HIS A 96 -13.35 -13.72 -7.71
CA HIS A 96 -12.40 -12.97 -8.52
C HIS A 96 -13.15 -12.09 -9.53
N GLU A 97 -13.44 -10.84 -9.17
CA GLU A 97 -14.20 -9.91 -10.02
C GLU A 97 -13.39 -8.66 -10.35
N PHE A 98 -12.70 -8.06 -9.36
CA PHE A 98 -11.91 -6.87 -9.57
C PHE A 98 -10.69 -6.89 -8.63
N ALA A 99 -9.59 -7.46 -9.11
CA ALA A 99 -8.37 -7.65 -8.34
C ALA A 99 -7.88 -6.37 -7.66
N HIS A 100 -7.44 -6.47 -6.41
CA HIS A 100 -6.74 -5.36 -5.76
C HIS A 100 -5.41 -5.79 -5.14
N LYS A 101 -5.35 -6.89 -4.37
CA LYS A 101 -4.11 -7.30 -3.72
C LYS A 101 -3.97 -8.82 -3.64
N VAL A 102 -2.74 -9.30 -3.72
CA VAL A 102 -2.36 -10.66 -3.30
C VAL A 102 -1.28 -10.58 -2.23
N ARG A 103 -1.40 -11.39 -1.20
CA ARG A 103 -0.41 -11.57 -0.14
C ARG A 103 -0.21 -13.05 0.16
N VAL A 104 0.93 -13.40 0.73
CA VAL A 104 1.22 -14.77 1.16
C VAL A 104 1.64 -14.74 2.63
N ASP A 105 0.93 -15.50 3.48
CA ASP A 105 1.22 -15.56 4.90
C ASP A 105 2.41 -16.49 5.23
N ARG A 106 2.72 -16.67 6.51
CA ARG A 106 3.87 -17.46 6.97
C ARG A 106 3.73 -18.96 6.72
N GLU A 107 2.49 -19.41 6.62
CA GLU A 107 2.14 -20.80 6.31
C GLU A 107 1.98 -21.04 4.80
N ASP A 108 2.44 -20.10 3.98
CA ASP A 108 2.30 -20.10 2.51
C ASP A 108 0.85 -20.09 2.01
N ASN A 109 -0.12 -19.72 2.86
CA ASN A 109 -1.47 -19.49 2.36
C ASN A 109 -1.51 -18.23 1.50
N VAL A 110 -2.21 -18.33 0.39
CA VAL A 110 -2.40 -17.21 -0.54
C VAL A 110 -3.68 -16.47 -0.19
N TRP A 111 -3.57 -15.17 -0.02
CA TRP A 111 -4.68 -14.28 0.28
C TRP A 111 -4.91 -13.33 -0.88
N VAL A 112 -6.13 -13.22 -1.33
CA VAL A 112 -6.52 -12.20 -2.30
C VAL A 112 -7.51 -11.23 -1.67
N VAL A 113 -7.33 -9.96 -2.01
CA VAL A 113 -8.28 -8.89 -1.73
C VAL A 113 -8.91 -8.52 -3.05
N ASP A 114 -10.20 -8.75 -3.16
CA ASP A 114 -10.98 -8.42 -4.34
C ASP A 114 -11.96 -7.29 -4.01
N GLU A 115 -11.74 -6.14 -4.65
CA GLU A 115 -12.54 -4.95 -4.36
C GLU A 115 -13.90 -4.96 -5.05
N GLY A 116 -14.08 -5.76 -6.11
CA GLY A 116 -15.36 -5.91 -6.80
C GLY A 116 -16.34 -6.73 -5.98
N THR A 117 -15.86 -7.79 -5.38
CA THR A 117 -16.69 -8.66 -4.51
C THR A 117 -16.75 -8.19 -3.06
N ASN A 118 -15.97 -7.16 -2.66
CA ASN A 118 -15.80 -6.75 -1.26
C ASN A 118 -15.33 -7.88 -0.35
N MET A 119 -14.51 -8.81 -0.87
CA MET A 119 -14.08 -9.99 -0.13
C MET A 119 -12.57 -10.07 0.01
N ILE A 120 -12.16 -10.68 1.12
CA ILE A 120 -10.80 -11.14 1.35
C ILE A 120 -10.86 -12.67 1.48
N ILE A 121 -10.13 -13.37 0.61
CA ILE A 121 -10.19 -14.82 0.50
C ILE A 121 -8.82 -15.41 0.85
N LYS A 122 -8.78 -16.28 1.86
CA LYS A 122 -7.61 -17.09 2.24
C LYS A 122 -7.69 -18.46 1.57
N MET A 123 -6.62 -18.86 0.90
CA MET A 123 -6.49 -20.17 0.25
C MET A 123 -5.27 -20.92 0.77
N SER A 124 -5.37 -22.24 0.89
CA SER A 124 -4.20 -23.08 1.19
C SER A 124 -3.19 -23.05 0.03
N PRO A 125 -1.94 -23.52 0.24
CA PRO A 125 -0.95 -23.66 -0.85
C PRO A 125 -1.42 -24.51 -2.05
N GLU A 126 -2.42 -25.37 -1.84
CA GLU A 126 -3.03 -26.19 -2.89
C GLU A 126 -4.21 -25.49 -3.60
N GLY A 127 -4.63 -24.30 -3.10
CA GLY A 127 -5.73 -23.52 -3.68
C GLY A 127 -7.11 -23.80 -3.06
N ARG A 128 -7.18 -24.51 -1.92
CA ARG A 128 -8.46 -24.71 -1.21
C ARG A 128 -8.81 -23.47 -0.41
N VAL A 129 -10.02 -22.93 -0.54
CA VAL A 129 -10.51 -21.82 0.28
C VAL A 129 -10.60 -22.24 1.75
N LEU A 130 -9.93 -21.49 2.61
CA LEU A 130 -9.85 -21.71 4.07
C LEU A 130 -10.68 -20.70 4.86
N MET A 131 -10.79 -19.47 4.36
CA MET A 131 -11.53 -18.39 5.01
C MET A 131 -12.01 -17.39 3.98
N VAL A 132 -13.17 -16.80 4.21
CA VAL A 132 -13.68 -15.64 3.49
C VAL A 132 -14.11 -14.59 4.51
N LEU A 133 -13.63 -13.36 4.37
CA LEU A 133 -14.08 -12.20 5.12
C LEU A 133 -14.75 -11.24 4.14
N GLY A 134 -15.85 -10.63 4.56
CA GLY A 134 -16.68 -9.77 3.70
C GLY A 134 -17.75 -10.54 2.94
N ARG A 135 -18.52 -9.81 2.15
CA ARG A 135 -19.63 -10.33 1.32
C ARG A 135 -19.76 -9.52 0.06
N ARG A 136 -20.20 -10.17 -1.01
CA ARG A 136 -20.58 -9.47 -2.23
C ARG A 136 -21.74 -8.49 -1.97
N PRO A 137 -21.77 -7.35 -2.68
CA PRO A 137 -22.79 -6.31 -2.47
C PRO A 137 -24.23 -6.84 -2.59
N GLU A 138 -24.51 -7.71 -3.56
CA GLU A 138 -25.84 -8.28 -3.78
C GLU A 138 -26.31 -9.19 -2.63
N ALA A 139 -25.40 -9.63 -1.75
CA ALA A 139 -25.75 -10.43 -0.57
C ALA A 139 -26.12 -9.59 0.65
N VAL A 140 -26.10 -8.26 0.53
CA VAL A 140 -26.32 -7.31 1.62
C VAL A 140 -27.46 -6.39 1.25
N GLU A 141 -28.58 -6.50 1.98
CA GLU A 141 -29.71 -5.59 1.79
C GLU A 141 -29.29 -4.15 2.07
N GLY A 142 -29.54 -3.24 1.13
CA GLY A 142 -29.16 -1.83 1.22
C GLY A 142 -27.69 -1.53 0.92
N ALA A 143 -26.86 -2.52 0.62
CA ALA A 143 -25.54 -2.31 0.05
C ALA A 143 -25.68 -1.96 -1.44
N VAL A 144 -26.25 -0.82 -1.72
CA VAL A 144 -26.35 -0.33 -3.10
C VAL A 144 -24.97 0.13 -3.52
N GLU A 145 -24.48 -0.36 -4.65
CA GLU A 145 -23.42 0.28 -5.40
C GLU A 145 -23.89 1.68 -5.82
N THR A 146 -23.73 2.63 -4.93
CA THR A 146 -23.84 4.02 -5.34
C THR A 146 -22.41 4.51 -5.62
N PRO A 147 -22.06 4.79 -6.87
CA PRO A 147 -20.77 5.43 -7.17
C PRO A 147 -20.57 6.73 -6.40
N GLN A 148 -21.61 7.27 -5.82
CA GLN A 148 -21.66 8.52 -5.05
C GLN A 148 -22.69 8.49 -3.89
N GLY A 149 -23.16 7.31 -3.50
CA GLY A 149 -24.13 7.17 -2.42
C GLY A 149 -23.49 7.20 -1.03
N ASP A 150 -24.33 7.22 -0.03
CA ASP A 150 -23.89 7.09 1.35
C ASP A 150 -23.04 5.84 1.54
N PRO A 151 -21.95 5.95 2.29
CA PRO A 151 -21.11 4.79 2.56
C PRO A 151 -21.93 3.69 3.23
N PRO A 152 -21.63 2.40 2.95
CA PRO A 152 -22.34 1.29 3.59
C PRO A 152 -22.24 1.42 5.11
N PRO A 153 -23.18 0.84 5.85
CA PRO A 153 -23.14 0.84 7.31
C PRO A 153 -21.76 0.42 7.80
N ASP A 154 -21.23 1.14 8.78
CA ASP A 154 -19.93 0.85 9.40
C ASP A 154 -20.00 -0.46 10.21
N GLU A 155 -20.27 -1.54 9.55
CA GLU A 155 -20.41 -2.86 10.13
C GLU A 155 -19.07 -3.61 10.15
N ARG A 156 -18.90 -4.47 11.14
CA ARG A 156 -17.63 -5.13 11.46
C ARG A 156 -17.12 -6.05 10.35
N TYR A 157 -18.05 -6.65 9.60
CA TYR A 157 -17.77 -7.70 8.60
C TYR A 157 -18.17 -7.30 7.18
N LEU A 158 -18.66 -6.09 6.97
CA LEU A 158 -18.97 -5.57 5.65
C LEU A 158 -17.88 -4.60 5.22
N PHE A 159 -17.27 -4.84 4.08
CA PHE A 159 -16.26 -3.99 3.51
C PHE A 159 -16.81 -3.16 2.35
N GLY A 160 -16.24 -1.98 2.17
CA GLY A 160 -16.54 -1.08 1.08
C GLY A 160 -15.33 -0.94 0.16
N ARG A 161 -15.12 -1.89 -0.76
CA ARG A 161 -13.96 -2.00 -1.65
C ARG A 161 -12.64 -2.01 -0.87
N PRO A 162 -12.35 -3.13 -0.18
CA PRO A 162 -11.14 -3.29 0.62
C PRO A 162 -9.88 -3.25 -0.24
N THR A 163 -8.77 -2.84 0.36
CA THR A 163 -7.55 -2.53 -0.38
C THR A 163 -6.37 -3.45 -0.07
N ASP A 164 -6.21 -3.91 1.17
CA ASP A 164 -5.07 -4.77 1.53
C ASP A 164 -5.33 -5.62 2.78
N VAL A 165 -4.47 -6.61 3.02
CA VAL A 165 -4.48 -7.49 4.18
C VAL A 165 -3.06 -7.74 4.67
N GLY A 166 -2.88 -7.81 6.00
CA GLY A 166 -1.61 -8.15 6.65
C GLY A 166 -1.82 -8.82 7.99
N TRP A 167 -0.75 -9.34 8.59
CA TRP A 167 -0.82 -10.13 9.83
C TRP A 167 0.28 -9.74 10.80
N ASP A 168 -0.07 -9.77 12.10
CA ASP A 168 0.93 -9.70 13.15
C ASP A 168 1.59 -11.08 13.41
N PRO A 169 2.63 -11.13 14.28
CA PRO A 169 3.27 -12.38 14.66
C PRO A 169 2.34 -13.44 15.27
N GLN A 170 1.21 -13.04 15.85
CA GLN A 170 0.22 -13.92 16.48
C GLN A 170 -0.82 -14.42 15.45
N GLY A 171 -0.77 -13.91 14.22
CA GLY A 171 -1.69 -14.25 13.15
C GLY A 171 -3.00 -13.45 13.18
N ASN A 172 -3.10 -12.39 14.00
CA ASN A 172 -4.23 -11.48 13.90
C ASN A 172 -4.19 -10.78 12.55
N ILE A 173 -5.36 -10.58 11.97
CA ILE A 173 -5.54 -10.09 10.60
C ILE A 173 -5.88 -8.60 10.64
N PHE A 174 -5.19 -7.81 9.83
CA PHE A 174 -5.47 -6.41 9.60
C PHE A 174 -5.92 -6.20 8.16
N ILE A 175 -7.01 -5.48 7.96
CA ILE A 175 -7.57 -5.18 6.64
C ILE A 175 -7.70 -3.67 6.50
N SER A 176 -7.12 -3.11 5.44
CA SER A 176 -7.44 -1.75 5.02
C SER A 176 -8.68 -1.80 4.13
N ASP A 177 -9.70 -1.02 4.52
CA ASP A 177 -11.00 -0.93 3.86
C ASP A 177 -11.16 0.49 3.36
N GLY A 178 -10.63 0.76 2.15
CA GLY A 178 -10.12 2.08 1.82
C GLY A 178 -10.88 2.89 0.78
N TYR A 179 -11.61 2.32 -0.18
CA TYR A 179 -12.22 3.13 -1.26
C TYR A 179 -13.56 3.75 -0.88
N ILE A 180 -14.41 3.01 -0.18
CA ILE A 180 -15.72 3.49 0.28
C ILE A 180 -15.67 3.76 1.79
N ASN A 181 -15.19 2.79 2.57
CA ASN A 181 -14.83 3.02 3.96
C ASN A 181 -13.40 3.59 4.04
N HIS A 182 -13.10 4.30 5.13
CA HIS A 182 -11.78 4.90 5.36
C HIS A 182 -11.27 4.44 6.70
N ARG A 183 -11.01 3.12 6.81
CA ARG A 183 -10.70 2.47 8.08
C ARG A 183 -9.70 1.32 7.92
N VAL A 184 -9.11 0.94 9.05
CA VAL A 184 -8.38 -0.32 9.22
C VAL A 184 -9.10 -1.15 10.27
N VAL A 185 -9.35 -2.42 9.96
CA VAL A 185 -10.07 -3.36 10.83
C VAL A 185 -9.15 -4.48 11.26
N LYS A 186 -9.15 -4.80 12.55
CA LYS A 186 -8.39 -5.92 13.14
C LYS A 186 -9.33 -7.05 13.52
N PHE A 187 -8.96 -8.27 13.10
CA PHE A 187 -9.60 -9.53 13.47
C PHE A 187 -8.59 -10.43 14.15
N ASP A 188 -9.06 -11.40 14.93
CA ASP A 188 -8.21 -12.48 15.39
C ASP A 188 -7.87 -13.45 14.22
N ARG A 189 -6.97 -14.39 14.46
CA ARG A 189 -6.56 -15.40 13.47
C ARG A 189 -7.70 -16.27 12.92
N ASN A 190 -8.85 -16.29 13.58
CA ASN A 190 -10.04 -17.04 13.20
C ASN A 190 -11.10 -16.16 12.51
N GLY A 191 -10.76 -14.89 12.21
CA GLY A 191 -11.68 -13.95 11.57
C GLY A 191 -12.71 -13.31 12.51
N ARG A 192 -12.51 -13.34 13.84
CA ARG A 192 -13.40 -12.66 14.78
C ARG A 192 -12.95 -11.22 14.98
N PHE A 193 -13.89 -10.29 14.86
CA PHE A 193 -13.61 -8.87 15.02
C PHE A 193 -13.02 -8.56 16.41
N ILE A 194 -11.95 -7.76 16.42
CA ILE A 194 -11.31 -7.23 17.63
C ILE A 194 -11.60 -5.73 17.76
N ARG A 195 -11.17 -4.93 16.78
CA ARG A 195 -11.31 -3.47 16.77
C ARG A 195 -11.09 -2.86 15.38
N LYS A 196 -11.30 -1.56 15.29
CA LYS A 196 -10.99 -0.77 14.10
C LYS A 196 -10.42 0.59 14.47
N VAL A 197 -9.85 1.26 13.48
CA VAL A 197 -9.48 2.69 13.50
C VAL A 197 -9.94 3.33 12.19
N GLY A 198 -10.30 4.59 12.23
CA GLY A 198 -10.98 5.27 11.12
C GLY A 198 -12.49 5.03 11.13
N SER A 199 -13.16 5.43 10.09
CA SER A 199 -14.63 5.38 9.95
C SER A 199 -15.03 5.17 8.48
N ASN A 200 -16.31 5.34 8.19
CA ASN A 200 -16.83 5.40 6.82
C ASN A 200 -16.72 6.81 6.20
N LEU A 201 -16.15 7.79 6.91
CA LEU A 201 -15.96 9.15 6.42
C LEU A 201 -14.48 9.43 6.17
N ARG A 202 -14.20 10.15 5.09
CA ARG A 202 -12.86 10.67 4.78
C ARG A 202 -12.47 11.74 5.79
N GLY A 203 -11.18 11.77 6.15
CA GLY A 203 -10.63 12.82 6.97
C GLY A 203 -9.11 12.86 6.91
N SER A 204 -8.53 13.97 7.39
CA SER A 204 -7.08 14.22 7.37
C SER A 204 -6.46 14.31 8.76
N GLU A 205 -7.28 14.34 9.81
CA GLU A 205 -6.76 14.37 11.19
C GLU A 205 -6.08 13.03 11.55
N PRO A 206 -5.27 12.98 12.61
CA PRO A 206 -4.78 11.73 13.17
C PRO A 206 -5.92 10.74 13.42
N TYR A 207 -5.70 9.45 13.14
CA TYR A 207 -6.70 8.37 13.16
C TYR A 207 -7.77 8.42 12.06
N GLN A 208 -7.83 9.47 11.25
CA GLN A 208 -8.68 9.53 10.07
C GLN A 208 -7.89 9.17 8.83
N PHE A 209 -8.58 8.70 7.80
CA PHE A 209 -7.96 8.30 6.54
C PHE A 209 -8.68 8.91 5.34
N ASN A 210 -7.92 9.04 4.27
CA ASN A 210 -8.45 9.30 2.94
C ASN A 210 -7.87 8.24 1.99
N THR A 211 -8.63 7.19 1.75
CA THR A 211 -8.20 6.04 0.96
C THR A 211 -6.97 5.35 1.56
N PRO A 212 -7.06 4.67 2.73
CA PRO A 212 -6.01 3.77 3.20
C PRO A 212 -5.86 2.64 2.18
N HIS A 213 -4.74 2.66 1.43
CA HIS A 213 -4.61 1.90 0.18
C HIS A 213 -3.80 0.61 0.33
N SER A 214 -2.85 0.59 1.23
CA SER A 214 -2.04 -0.58 1.55
C SER A 214 -1.67 -0.57 3.02
N LEU A 215 -1.31 -1.71 3.57
CA LEU A 215 -0.78 -1.84 4.91
C LEU A 215 0.31 -2.90 4.99
N ALA A 216 1.23 -2.72 5.94
CA ALA A 216 2.23 -3.71 6.29
C ALA A 216 2.36 -3.80 7.82
N VAL A 217 2.76 -4.96 8.32
CA VAL A 217 2.93 -5.20 9.76
C VAL A 217 4.37 -5.64 10.03
N ASP A 218 5.03 -5.00 11.00
CA ASP A 218 6.41 -5.33 11.38
C ASP A 218 6.49 -6.54 12.35
N ALA A 219 7.71 -6.94 12.68
CA ALA A 219 7.94 -8.07 13.58
C ALA A 219 7.49 -7.80 15.02
N GLN A 220 7.27 -6.55 15.41
CA GLN A 220 6.74 -6.14 16.71
C GLN A 220 5.21 -6.05 16.71
N GLY A 221 4.59 -6.17 15.53
CA GLY A 221 3.14 -6.05 15.34
C GLY A 221 2.67 -4.62 15.14
N ASN A 222 3.56 -3.65 14.87
CA ASN A 222 3.14 -2.31 14.47
C ASN A 222 2.60 -2.33 13.04
N VAL A 223 1.57 -1.53 12.79
CA VAL A 223 0.82 -1.49 11.54
C VAL A 223 1.10 -0.16 10.81
N TYR A 224 1.68 -0.25 9.63
CA TYR A 224 2.02 0.87 8.77
C TYR A 224 0.95 0.97 7.68
N VAL A 225 0.21 2.07 7.65
CA VAL A 225 -0.93 2.26 6.75
C VAL A 225 -0.62 3.36 5.75
N ALA A 226 -0.61 3.01 4.48
CA ALA A 226 -0.50 3.95 3.37
C ALA A 226 -1.80 4.75 3.23
N ASP A 227 -1.87 5.91 3.85
CA ASP A 227 -3.00 6.85 3.79
C ASP A 227 -2.86 7.73 2.54
N ARG A 228 -3.12 7.08 1.37
CA ARG A 228 -2.78 7.57 0.04
C ARG A 228 -3.32 8.97 -0.25
N GLY A 229 -4.60 9.19 -0.01
CA GLY A 229 -5.24 10.47 -0.32
C GLY A 229 -4.80 11.61 0.59
N ASN A 230 -4.14 11.30 1.73
CA ASN A 230 -3.53 12.28 2.62
C ASN A 230 -2.01 12.37 2.44
N GLN A 231 -1.42 11.63 1.49
CA GLN A 231 0.01 11.65 1.18
C GLN A 231 0.90 11.37 2.40
N ARG A 232 0.54 10.36 3.18
CA ARG A 232 1.24 10.01 4.41
C ARG A 232 1.17 8.52 4.71
N ILE A 233 2.06 8.05 5.60
CA ILE A 233 1.94 6.75 6.25
C ILE A 233 1.60 7.01 7.71
N GLN A 234 0.53 6.41 8.23
CA GLN A 234 0.24 6.40 9.66
C GLN A 234 0.71 5.08 10.25
N VAL A 235 1.45 5.15 11.37
CA VAL A 235 1.98 3.99 12.08
C VAL A 235 1.23 3.81 13.38
N PHE A 236 0.69 2.62 13.58
CA PHE A 236 -0.06 2.25 14.79
C PHE A 236 0.64 1.10 15.51
N ASP A 237 0.46 1.02 16.82
CA ASP A 237 0.80 -0.21 17.51
C ASP A 237 -0.21 -1.34 17.21
N ASN A 238 0.06 -2.51 17.76
CA ASN A 238 -0.80 -3.69 17.58
C ASN A 238 -2.26 -3.48 18.07
N ASN A 239 -2.46 -2.51 18.94
CA ASN A 239 -3.78 -2.13 19.44
C ASN A 239 -4.41 -0.97 18.64
N LEU A 240 -3.88 -0.66 17.47
CA LEU A 240 -4.33 0.45 16.62
C LEU A 240 -4.30 1.81 17.35
N VAL A 241 -3.32 2.01 18.25
CA VAL A 241 -3.00 3.32 18.84
C VAL A 241 -1.91 3.97 18.00
N LEU A 242 -2.15 5.21 17.54
CA LEU A 242 -1.22 5.95 16.68
C LEU A 242 0.12 6.18 17.37
N ARG A 243 1.22 5.91 16.67
CA ARG A 243 2.60 6.06 17.14
C ARG A 243 3.38 7.11 16.36
N ALA A 244 3.17 7.17 15.04
CA ALA A 244 3.88 8.11 14.17
C ALA A 244 3.09 8.42 12.91
N ILE A 245 3.45 9.52 12.25
CA ILE A 245 2.97 9.90 10.92
C ILE A 245 4.22 10.28 10.10
N TYR A 246 4.38 9.65 8.93
CA TYR A 246 5.43 9.98 7.96
C TYR A 246 4.77 10.67 6.77
N ASP A 247 5.09 11.93 6.54
CA ASP A 247 4.48 12.80 5.54
C ASP A 247 5.43 13.25 4.42
N ASN A 248 6.61 12.62 4.34
CA ASN A 248 7.63 12.87 3.32
C ASN A 248 7.69 11.78 2.23
N VAL A 249 6.61 11.04 2.04
CA VAL A 249 6.55 9.82 1.21
C VAL A 249 5.79 10.00 -0.12
N GLY A 250 5.35 11.21 -0.44
CA GLY A 250 4.51 11.45 -1.62
C GLY A 250 3.17 10.74 -1.54
N ASN A 251 2.73 10.14 -2.64
CA ASN A 251 1.49 9.32 -2.68
C ASN A 251 1.83 7.85 -2.44
N PRO A 252 1.73 7.34 -1.20
CA PRO A 252 2.02 5.94 -0.92
C PRO A 252 0.86 5.05 -1.40
N TRP A 253 1.03 4.42 -2.56
CA TRP A 253 0.09 3.43 -3.05
C TRP A 253 0.34 2.06 -2.44
N GLU A 254 1.60 1.75 -2.20
CA GLU A 254 2.04 0.47 -1.66
C GLU A 254 3.03 0.67 -0.52
N VAL A 255 2.89 -0.16 0.50
CA VAL A 255 3.89 -0.34 1.55
C VAL A 255 4.20 -1.82 1.74
N CYS A 256 5.49 -2.13 1.93
CA CYS A 256 5.97 -3.47 2.17
C CYS A 256 7.08 -3.44 3.22
N ILE A 257 7.05 -4.33 4.21
CA ILE A 257 8.10 -4.47 5.22
C ILE A 257 8.88 -5.76 4.97
N SER A 258 10.21 -5.63 4.79
CA SER A 258 11.07 -6.79 4.60
C SER A 258 11.18 -7.63 5.88
N PRO A 259 11.27 -8.96 5.78
CA PRO A 259 11.54 -9.80 6.94
C PRO A 259 13.01 -9.69 7.39
N GLY A 260 13.33 -10.33 8.52
CA GLY A 260 14.67 -10.45 9.04
C GLY A 260 14.90 -9.64 10.32
N PRO A 261 16.13 -9.68 10.86
CA PRO A 261 16.47 -8.99 12.10
C PRO A 261 16.53 -7.47 11.95
N HIS A 262 16.85 -6.99 10.75
CA HIS A 262 16.75 -5.60 10.35
C HIS A 262 15.72 -5.49 9.24
N GLN A 263 14.61 -4.83 9.55
CA GLN A 263 13.49 -4.66 8.63
C GLN A 263 13.53 -3.28 7.97
N TYR A 264 13.27 -3.25 6.67
CA TYR A 264 13.07 -2.02 5.91
C TYR A 264 11.61 -1.87 5.51
N LEU A 265 11.12 -0.65 5.55
CA LEU A 265 9.86 -0.24 4.95
C LEU A 265 10.13 0.24 3.52
N PHE A 266 9.46 -0.37 2.54
CA PHE A 266 9.42 0.12 1.17
C PHE A 266 8.10 0.82 0.94
N SER A 267 8.13 1.99 0.30
CA SER A 267 6.94 2.76 -0.05
C SER A 267 7.03 3.24 -1.49
N SER A 268 5.99 3.04 -2.27
CA SER A 268 5.90 3.62 -3.61
C SER A 268 5.37 5.04 -3.55
N ASN A 269 5.95 5.93 -4.36
CA ASN A 269 5.35 7.23 -4.68
C ASN A 269 4.79 7.14 -6.10
N SER A 270 3.50 6.86 -6.20
CA SER A 270 2.85 6.59 -7.49
C SER A 270 1.80 7.63 -7.82
N ASN A 271 1.82 8.03 -9.08
CA ASN A 271 0.83 8.86 -9.75
C ASN A 271 0.71 8.37 -11.21
N PRO A 272 -0.31 8.75 -11.93
CA PRO A 272 -1.33 9.73 -11.57
C PRO A 272 -2.63 9.09 -11.13
N ASP A 273 -3.26 9.63 -10.11
CA ASP A 273 -4.71 9.65 -10.12
C ASP A 273 -5.17 10.60 -11.23
N SER A 274 -6.30 10.33 -11.85
CA SER A 274 -6.90 11.15 -12.91
C SER A 274 -7.05 12.64 -12.56
N ASN A 275 -6.98 12.97 -11.28
CA ASN A 275 -7.07 14.31 -10.74
C ASN A 275 -5.71 14.95 -10.40
N THR A 276 -4.60 14.25 -10.64
CA THR A 276 -3.27 14.78 -10.34
C THR A 276 -2.80 15.66 -11.49
N PRO A 277 -2.39 16.92 -11.27
CA PRO A 277 -1.87 17.79 -12.32
C PRO A 277 -0.69 17.14 -13.05
N ALA A 278 -0.65 17.25 -14.36
CA ALA A 278 0.43 16.68 -15.19
C ALA A 278 1.83 17.18 -14.78
N ALA A 279 1.92 18.38 -14.24
CA ALA A 279 3.16 18.96 -13.71
C ALA A 279 3.78 18.19 -12.54
N SER A 280 3.04 17.27 -11.90
CA SER A 280 3.56 16.44 -10.81
C SER A 280 3.92 15.01 -11.25
N TRP A 281 3.83 14.68 -12.53
CA TRP A 281 4.11 13.33 -13.03
C TRP A 281 5.60 13.00 -13.07
N ASP A 282 6.47 13.98 -13.13
CA ASP A 282 7.93 13.84 -13.11
C ASP A 282 8.48 13.45 -11.73
N VAL A 283 7.69 13.62 -10.66
CA VAL A 283 8.05 13.24 -9.28
C VAL A 283 7.41 11.93 -8.84
N THR A 284 6.97 11.11 -9.77
CA THR A 284 6.33 9.81 -9.53
C THR A 284 7.17 8.66 -10.07
N GLY A 285 6.76 7.42 -9.75
CA GLY A 285 7.52 6.24 -10.16
C GLY A 285 8.76 6.01 -9.32
N GLU A 286 8.87 6.64 -8.17
CA GLU A 286 9.92 6.38 -7.19
C GLU A 286 9.47 5.32 -6.18
N ILE A 287 10.42 4.54 -5.70
CA ILE A 287 10.25 3.63 -4.56
C ILE A 287 11.27 4.03 -3.51
N TYR A 288 10.79 4.31 -2.31
CA TYR A 288 11.63 4.66 -1.16
C TYR A 288 11.96 3.40 -0.36
N LYS A 289 13.24 3.26 0.03
CA LYS A 289 13.69 2.33 1.06
C LYS A 289 13.87 3.12 2.35
N MET A 290 13.18 2.73 3.42
CA MET A 290 13.08 3.49 4.66
C MET A 290 13.41 2.60 5.84
N GLU A 291 13.92 3.20 6.90
CA GLU A 291 13.90 2.58 8.24
C GLU A 291 12.48 2.60 8.79
N LEU A 292 12.22 1.74 9.77
CA LEU A 292 10.90 1.67 10.40
C LEU A 292 10.54 2.93 11.23
N ASP A 293 11.50 3.80 11.51
CA ASP A 293 11.29 5.10 12.16
C ASP A 293 10.86 6.23 11.20
N GLY A 294 10.76 5.92 9.90
CA GLY A 294 10.33 6.85 8.85
C GLY A 294 11.49 7.57 8.13
N ARG A 295 12.73 7.34 8.53
CA ARG A 295 13.90 7.89 7.85
C ARG A 295 14.11 7.22 6.50
N ILE A 296 14.11 7.99 5.42
CA ILE A 296 14.39 7.48 4.08
C ILE A 296 15.89 7.20 3.95
N VAL A 297 16.22 5.93 3.68
CA VAL A 297 17.61 5.47 3.46
C VAL A 297 18.07 5.81 2.05
N GLY A 298 17.16 5.69 1.09
CA GLY A 298 17.41 6.01 -0.30
C GLY A 298 16.17 5.75 -1.15
N LYS A 299 16.29 6.09 -2.43
CA LYS A 299 15.22 5.90 -3.42
C LYS A 299 15.75 5.31 -4.70
N PHE A 300 14.87 4.75 -5.51
CA PHE A 300 15.17 4.26 -6.84
C PHE A 300 13.95 4.34 -7.75
N GLY A 301 14.19 4.29 -9.04
CA GLY A 301 13.15 4.40 -10.04
C GLY A 301 12.78 5.86 -10.37
N ARG A 302 12.06 6.01 -11.45
CA ARG A 302 11.52 7.28 -11.96
C ARG A 302 10.33 7.01 -12.86
N ALA A 303 9.55 8.04 -13.16
CA ALA A 303 8.41 7.94 -14.06
C ALA A 303 8.82 7.46 -15.47
N GLY A 304 8.04 6.57 -16.05
CA GLY A 304 8.19 6.13 -17.43
C GLY A 304 7.80 4.68 -17.69
N LYS A 305 8.00 4.24 -18.94
CA LYS A 305 7.56 2.93 -19.43
C LYS A 305 8.71 1.97 -19.75
N GLN A 306 9.97 2.43 -19.69
CA GLN A 306 11.14 1.58 -19.95
C GLN A 306 11.46 0.70 -18.74
N LEU A 307 12.34 -0.27 -18.90
CA LEU A 307 12.85 -1.08 -17.78
C LEU A 307 13.50 -0.17 -16.72
N GLY A 308 13.18 -0.40 -15.47
CA GLY A 308 13.64 0.44 -14.36
C GLY A 308 12.95 1.80 -14.23
N GLN A 309 11.96 2.07 -15.07
CA GLN A 309 11.02 3.18 -14.90
C GLN A 309 9.69 2.62 -14.43
N PHE A 310 8.91 3.41 -13.71
CA PHE A 310 7.63 3.00 -13.16
C PHE A 310 6.54 4.03 -13.47
N GLN A 311 5.31 3.56 -13.61
CA GLN A 311 4.13 4.39 -13.69
C GLN A 311 3.36 4.33 -12.37
N THR A 312 2.33 3.50 -12.28
CA THR A 312 1.58 3.32 -11.04
C THR A 312 2.01 2.01 -10.39
N VAL A 313 2.98 2.09 -9.49
CA VAL A 313 3.40 0.95 -8.66
C VAL A 313 2.29 0.65 -7.67
N HIS A 314 1.70 -0.52 -7.79
CA HIS A 314 0.55 -0.94 -6.99
C HIS A 314 0.84 -2.11 -6.06
N GLY A 315 1.88 -2.89 -6.34
CA GLY A 315 2.32 -3.97 -5.49
C GLY A 315 3.84 -4.05 -5.42
N ILE A 316 4.36 -4.32 -4.24
CA ILE A 316 5.78 -4.59 -3.97
C ILE A 316 5.85 -5.84 -3.11
N ASP A 317 6.55 -6.86 -3.60
CA ASP A 317 7.05 -7.92 -2.74
C ASP A 317 8.49 -7.61 -2.35
N CYS A 318 8.74 -7.40 -1.07
CA CYS A 318 10.04 -7.10 -0.50
C CYS A 318 10.55 -8.21 0.44
N ARG A 319 10.11 -9.44 0.24
CA ARG A 319 10.57 -10.61 1.02
C ARG A 319 12.09 -10.76 0.99
N ASN A 320 12.73 -10.38 -0.10
CA ASN A 320 14.16 -10.11 -0.15
C ASN A 320 14.38 -8.60 -0.31
N PRO A 321 14.98 -7.90 0.68
CA PRO A 321 15.13 -6.45 0.64
C PRO A 321 16.11 -5.94 -0.43
N ASP A 322 16.86 -6.82 -1.07
CA ASP A 322 17.78 -6.50 -2.16
C ASP A 322 17.27 -7.00 -3.52
N GLU A 323 16.16 -7.74 -3.53
CA GLU A 323 15.51 -8.22 -4.75
C GLU A 323 13.97 -8.11 -4.63
N LEU A 324 13.41 -7.08 -5.23
CA LEU A 324 11.99 -6.80 -5.18
C LEU A 324 11.27 -7.34 -6.42
N ILE A 325 9.99 -7.69 -6.26
CA ILE A 325 9.07 -7.85 -7.37
C ILE A 325 8.06 -6.70 -7.30
N VAL A 326 7.90 -5.98 -8.40
CA VAL A 326 7.10 -4.76 -8.47
C VAL A 326 6.03 -4.91 -9.54
N SER A 327 4.77 -4.72 -9.18
CA SER A 327 3.64 -4.74 -10.11
C SER A 327 3.11 -3.32 -10.38
N GLU A 328 2.65 -3.09 -11.62
CA GLU A 328 2.21 -1.78 -12.09
C GLU A 328 0.86 -1.87 -12.80
N ILE A 329 -0.02 -0.92 -12.49
CA ILE A 329 -1.33 -0.80 -13.15
C ILE A 329 -1.14 -0.30 -14.58
N SER A 330 -0.69 0.95 -14.73
CA SER A 330 -0.76 1.68 -16.00
C SER A 330 0.18 1.14 -17.07
N ALA A 331 1.18 0.38 -16.69
CA ALA A 331 2.14 -0.25 -17.61
C ALA A 331 1.81 -1.72 -17.91
N TRP A 332 0.80 -2.30 -17.28
CA TRP A 332 0.36 -3.70 -17.45
C TRP A 332 1.52 -4.69 -17.36
N ARG A 333 2.34 -4.56 -16.33
CA ARG A 333 3.55 -5.38 -16.20
C ARG A 333 3.94 -5.64 -14.75
N VAL A 334 4.86 -6.60 -14.62
CA VAL A 334 5.58 -6.88 -13.38
C VAL A 334 7.08 -6.85 -13.67
N GLN A 335 7.85 -6.19 -12.82
CA GLN A 335 9.31 -6.11 -12.94
C GLN A 335 10.00 -6.80 -11.76
N LYS A 336 11.09 -7.52 -12.03
CA LYS A 336 12.02 -7.98 -11.01
C LYS A 336 13.16 -6.96 -10.90
N ILE A 337 13.34 -6.41 -9.72
CA ILE A 337 14.31 -5.36 -9.41
C ILE A 337 15.39 -5.92 -8.50
N ARG A 338 16.66 -5.71 -8.84
CA ARG A 338 17.81 -6.00 -7.97
C ARG A 338 18.45 -4.71 -7.54
N LEU A 339 18.45 -4.46 -6.23
CA LEU A 339 19.16 -3.33 -5.63
C LEU A 339 20.64 -3.70 -5.50
N ARG A 340 21.51 -2.74 -5.78
CA ARG A 340 22.95 -2.89 -5.60
C ARG A 340 23.40 -2.17 -4.32
N PRO A 341 24.36 -2.72 -3.56
CA PRO A 341 24.90 -2.00 -2.43
C PRO A 341 25.43 -0.63 -2.88
N THR A 342 25.08 0.42 -2.17
CA THR A 342 25.76 1.70 -2.32
C THR A 342 27.20 1.51 -1.84
N THR A 343 28.15 1.48 -2.77
CA THR A 343 29.57 1.56 -2.42
C THR A 343 29.78 2.95 -1.81
N THR A 344 29.81 3.02 -0.49
CA THR A 344 30.39 4.17 0.19
C THR A 344 31.87 4.19 -0.19
N THR A 345 32.22 4.98 -1.19
CA THR A 345 33.62 5.39 -1.39
C THR A 345 34.00 6.19 -0.16
N SER A 346 34.62 5.54 0.80
CA SER A 346 35.37 6.19 1.85
C SER A 346 36.48 7.02 1.15
N SER A 347 36.20 8.29 0.93
CA SER A 347 37.26 9.23 0.60
C SER A 347 38.19 9.29 1.84
N ARG A 348 39.36 8.68 1.68
CA ARG A 348 40.48 8.88 2.59
C ARG A 348 41.06 10.29 2.46
#